data_69c2c4bfb2927f1a273fc79201c160ec
#
_entry.id   69c2c4bfb2927f1a273fc79201c160ec
#
_cell.length_a   1.000
_cell.length_b   1.000
_cell.length_c   1.000
_cell.angle_alpha   90.00
_cell.angle_beta   90.00
_cell.angle_gamma   90.00
#
_symmetry.space_group_name_H-M   'P 1'
#
loop_
_entity.id
_entity.type
_entity.pdbx_description
1 polymer ?
#
loop_
_entity_poly.entity_id
_entity_poly.type
_entity_poly.pdbx_seq_one_letter_code
_entity_poly.pdbx_strand_id
1 'polypeptide(L)'
;MELNISNIDIVVILLFVVGIIWWALKNRKNENASEYFLAGKSQNWFVVGSSLFAASVSSSTLMGHSGEGFISGIAVFNYNVGAIFVIIFVSLFFLPFYIKSGIYTIPEYLGRRFDNRSRKYFSFITIIGNVFLDAGAALYTGALILKIIFPEIDMMWIIIGMALMAGTYTIIGGLSSAINADMIQSIILIAGSVLLSIFCFNSVGGWENFVEHFHDGVWLNLIRPNSDTTVPWFSIFLSIPILGFYFWGNNQVIVQRVMSAKTVNEGRLGFLFVAFLYVFTLFIFIAPGMVGRMIDLFGVGDTLPNEIIDGNTLRAQYGIDTNEVYPRLILKLLPVGLIGVMIACMVSALTSTLSATLSSVSTLFTMDFYKSWRPESSPRHLVRVGQWTSFIALVVAVLWAPLIGKFASLVAYYQEFSSYLAPPIVGTFLVGLFWKGSTRNGAFAGLMSGLAMSALIMTYKFGFGGVVPFHFLLWVPILLILSVLVNIIVSKCDRNKETDVETYTWNTVSYTHLRAHETGRNL
;
A
#
# COMPACT_ATOMS: atom_id res chain seq x y z
N MET A 1 -12.65 5.31 -30.47
CA MET A 1 -12.29 6.63 -29.88
C MET A 1 -10.94 6.99 -30.46
N GLU A 2 -10.85 7.99 -31.35
CA GLU A 2 -9.54 8.49 -31.79
C GLU A 2 -8.88 9.17 -30.59
N LEU A 3 -7.75 8.62 -30.17
CA LEU A 3 -7.00 9.12 -29.01
C LEU A 3 -6.24 10.37 -29.46
N ASN A 4 -6.77 11.54 -29.17
CA ASN A 4 -6.12 12.82 -29.46
C ASN A 4 -5.07 13.18 -28.40
N ILE A 5 -3.98 12.38 -28.36
CA ILE A 5 -2.80 12.77 -27.61
C ILE A 5 -1.98 13.71 -28.46
N SER A 6 -1.80 14.91 -27.97
CA SER A 6 -1.04 15.94 -28.65
C SER A 6 0.47 15.80 -28.37
N ASN A 7 1.28 16.35 -29.26
CA ASN A 7 2.72 16.47 -29.03
C ASN A 7 3.04 17.23 -27.71
N ILE A 8 2.14 18.11 -27.27
CA ILE A 8 2.28 18.84 -26.01
C ILE A 8 2.19 17.88 -24.83
N ASP A 9 1.25 16.93 -24.84
CA ASP A 9 1.11 15.92 -23.77
C ASP A 9 2.37 15.05 -23.66
N ILE A 10 2.93 14.64 -24.79
CA ILE A 10 4.18 13.85 -24.84
C ILE A 10 5.34 14.65 -24.25
N VAL A 11 5.47 15.93 -24.61
CA VAL A 11 6.52 16.81 -24.07
C VAL A 11 6.37 16.98 -22.56
N VAL A 12 5.16 17.16 -22.04
CA VAL A 12 4.89 17.27 -20.60
C VAL A 12 5.33 16.00 -19.88
N ILE A 13 4.97 14.82 -20.39
CA ILE A 13 5.37 13.53 -19.81
C ILE A 13 6.89 13.37 -19.78
N LEU A 14 7.57 13.67 -20.89
CA LEU A 14 9.02 13.56 -21.00
C LEU A 14 9.75 14.52 -20.06
N LEU A 15 9.31 15.77 -19.98
CA LEU A 15 9.86 16.76 -19.04
C LEU A 15 9.70 16.32 -17.59
N PHE A 16 8.54 15.76 -17.27
CA PHE A 16 8.28 15.20 -15.93
C PHE A 16 9.23 14.05 -15.62
N VAL A 17 9.35 13.04 -16.49
CA VAL A 17 10.20 11.86 -16.29
C VAL A 17 11.66 12.26 -16.09
N VAL A 18 12.21 13.10 -16.99
CA VAL A 18 13.59 13.59 -16.90
C VAL A 18 13.80 14.43 -15.65
N GLY A 19 12.84 15.30 -15.32
CA GLY A 19 12.89 16.17 -14.14
C GLY A 19 12.92 15.39 -12.82
N ILE A 20 12.09 14.36 -12.67
CA ILE A 20 12.05 13.51 -11.47
C ILE A 20 13.34 12.71 -11.31
N ILE A 21 13.84 12.09 -12.37
CA ILE A 21 15.11 11.33 -12.32
C ILE A 21 16.25 12.26 -11.92
N TRP A 22 16.34 13.42 -12.56
CA TRP A 22 17.36 14.41 -12.25
C TRP A 22 17.29 14.88 -10.79
N TRP A 23 16.08 15.23 -10.31
CA TRP A 23 15.87 15.68 -8.93
C TRP A 23 16.22 14.61 -7.91
N ALA A 24 15.77 13.38 -8.12
CA ALA A 24 16.04 12.25 -7.25
C ALA A 24 17.55 11.95 -7.15
N LEU A 25 18.25 11.92 -8.28
CA LEU A 25 19.69 11.66 -8.32
C LEU A 25 20.53 12.82 -7.76
N LYS A 26 20.09 14.07 -7.93
CA LYS A 26 20.76 15.24 -7.35
C LYS A 26 20.72 15.23 -5.82
N ASN A 27 19.62 14.76 -5.24
CA ASN A 27 19.41 14.72 -3.78
C ASN A 27 19.78 13.37 -3.14
N ARG A 28 20.52 12.50 -3.86
CA ARG A 28 20.94 11.20 -3.33
C ARG A 28 21.93 11.36 -2.16
N LYS A 29 21.73 10.54 -1.12
CA LYS A 29 22.66 10.34 -0.01
C LYS A 29 22.77 8.84 0.22
N ASN A 30 23.92 8.25 -0.08
CA ASN A 30 24.12 6.80 -0.03
C ASN A 30 25.52 6.39 0.47
N GLU A 31 26.17 7.26 1.26
CA GLU A 31 27.52 7.01 1.75
C GLU A 31 27.57 5.89 2.78
N ASN A 32 26.50 5.72 3.54
CA ASN A 32 26.40 4.69 4.58
C ASN A 32 25.02 4.01 4.62
N ALA A 33 24.91 2.92 5.38
CA ALA A 33 23.70 2.13 5.49
C ALA A 33 22.51 2.94 6.07
N SER A 34 22.74 3.87 7.00
CA SER A 34 21.68 4.70 7.57
C SER A 34 21.10 5.67 6.54
N GLU A 35 21.93 6.23 5.69
CA GLU A 35 21.46 7.11 4.60
C GLU A 35 20.72 6.34 3.52
N TYR A 36 21.26 5.20 3.10
CA TYR A 36 20.67 4.38 2.05
C TYR A 36 19.33 3.75 2.47
N PHE A 37 19.23 3.20 3.70
CA PHE A 37 18.05 2.46 4.15
C PHE A 37 17.06 3.29 4.99
N LEU A 38 17.49 4.37 5.66
CA LEU A 38 16.66 5.20 6.54
C LEU A 38 16.75 6.71 6.24
N ALA A 39 17.27 7.10 5.08
CA ALA A 39 17.44 8.50 4.69
C ALA A 39 18.12 9.38 5.77
N GLY A 40 19.06 8.79 6.53
CA GLY A 40 19.81 9.48 7.59
C GLY A 40 18.97 9.95 8.78
N LYS A 41 17.70 9.58 8.89
CA LYS A 41 16.74 10.04 9.93
C LYS A 41 16.69 11.58 10.02
N SER A 42 16.61 12.27 8.90
CA SER A 42 16.74 13.72 8.81
C SER A 42 15.50 14.43 8.26
N GLN A 43 14.42 13.68 7.97
CA GLN A 43 13.26 14.19 7.25
C GLN A 43 12.29 14.95 8.18
N ASN A 44 11.71 16.04 7.66
CA ASN A 44 10.66 16.79 8.36
C ASN A 44 9.26 16.17 8.07
N TRP A 45 8.25 16.62 8.80
CA TRP A 45 6.88 16.11 8.74
C TRP A 45 6.25 16.19 7.34
N PHE A 46 6.51 17.30 6.61
CA PHE A 46 5.92 17.49 5.29
C PHE A 46 6.49 16.51 4.27
N VAL A 47 7.81 16.30 4.27
CA VAL A 47 8.49 15.33 3.40
C VAL A 47 8.06 13.89 3.74
N VAL A 48 8.01 13.57 5.04
CA VAL A 48 7.55 12.26 5.52
C VAL A 48 6.10 12.01 5.11
N GLY A 49 5.20 12.94 5.38
CA GLY A 49 3.79 12.80 5.05
C GLY A 49 3.51 12.76 3.56
N SER A 50 4.17 13.62 2.77
CA SER A 50 4.09 13.59 1.31
C SER A 50 4.57 12.26 0.73
N SER A 51 5.70 11.73 1.22
CA SER A 51 6.23 10.44 0.79
C SER A 51 5.33 9.27 1.23
N LEU A 52 4.74 9.33 2.42
CA LEU A 52 3.75 8.35 2.89
C LEU A 52 2.51 8.34 1.99
N PHE A 53 1.98 9.51 1.66
CA PHE A 53 0.83 9.62 0.76
C PHE A 53 1.15 9.06 -0.62
N ALA A 54 2.27 9.49 -1.23
CA ALA A 54 2.69 9.00 -2.54
C ALA A 54 2.94 7.47 -2.56
N ALA A 55 3.49 6.90 -1.46
CA ALA A 55 3.72 5.47 -1.36
C ALA A 55 2.45 4.65 -1.13
N SER A 56 1.43 5.24 -0.48
CA SER A 56 0.16 4.57 -0.18
C SER A 56 -0.88 4.72 -1.30
N VAL A 57 -0.78 5.77 -2.12
CA VAL A 57 -1.67 6.01 -3.26
C VAL A 57 -0.93 5.64 -4.55
N SER A 58 -1.01 4.37 -4.91
CA SER A 58 -0.42 3.84 -6.14
C SER A 58 -1.33 4.06 -7.36
N SER A 59 -0.81 3.81 -8.56
CA SER A 59 -1.63 3.74 -9.77
C SER A 59 -2.73 2.68 -9.65
N SER A 60 -2.44 1.53 -9.00
CA SER A 60 -3.45 0.50 -8.73
C SER A 60 -4.52 0.97 -7.75
N THR A 61 -4.18 1.84 -6.78
CA THR A 61 -5.16 2.46 -5.88
C THR A 61 -6.09 3.41 -6.63
N LEU A 62 -5.54 4.28 -7.48
CA LEU A 62 -6.33 5.22 -8.31
C LEU A 62 -7.33 4.47 -9.22
N MET A 63 -6.82 3.50 -9.97
CA MET A 63 -7.63 2.72 -10.90
C MET A 63 -8.62 1.82 -10.17
N GLY A 64 -8.16 1.12 -9.14
CA GLY A 64 -8.96 0.17 -8.38
C GLY A 64 -10.11 0.85 -7.63
N HIS A 65 -9.84 1.92 -6.88
CA HIS A 65 -10.90 2.64 -6.14
C HIS A 65 -11.87 3.36 -7.08
N SER A 66 -11.39 3.85 -8.23
CA SER A 66 -12.27 4.41 -9.25
C SER A 66 -13.16 3.33 -9.90
N GLY A 67 -12.57 2.17 -10.20
CA GLY A 67 -13.32 1.01 -10.69
C GLY A 67 -14.36 0.51 -9.68
N GLU A 68 -14.02 0.44 -8.40
CA GLU A 68 -14.97 0.08 -7.34
C GLU A 68 -16.03 1.18 -7.14
N GLY A 69 -15.68 2.46 -7.27
CA GLY A 69 -16.67 3.56 -7.30
C GLY A 69 -17.69 3.39 -8.42
N PHE A 70 -17.24 2.96 -9.60
CA PHE A 70 -18.09 2.62 -10.75
C PHE A 70 -18.99 1.41 -10.47
N ILE A 71 -18.48 0.39 -9.74
CA ILE A 71 -19.21 -0.86 -9.41
C ILE A 71 -20.23 -0.62 -8.30
N SER A 72 -19.77 -0.05 -7.17
CA SER A 72 -20.46 -0.12 -5.87
C SER A 72 -20.69 1.23 -5.19
N GLY A 73 -20.36 2.33 -5.84
CA GLY A 73 -20.49 3.66 -5.26
C GLY A 73 -19.50 3.92 -4.12
N ILE A 74 -19.95 4.64 -3.08
CA ILE A 74 -19.05 5.10 -2.01
C ILE A 74 -18.65 4.03 -0.99
N ALA A 75 -19.17 2.80 -1.07
CA ALA A 75 -18.90 1.76 -0.07
C ALA A 75 -17.40 1.45 0.09
N VAL A 76 -16.62 1.49 -1.01
CA VAL A 76 -15.17 1.29 -0.98
C VAL A 76 -14.43 2.32 -0.13
N PHE A 77 -15.01 3.51 0.09
CA PHE A 77 -14.42 4.55 0.96
C PHE A 77 -14.23 4.11 2.41
N ASN A 78 -14.92 3.06 2.86
CA ASN A 78 -14.71 2.48 4.20
C ASN A 78 -13.27 2.05 4.46
N TYR A 79 -12.53 1.60 3.44
CA TYR A 79 -11.10 1.31 3.59
C TYR A 79 -10.29 2.56 3.96
N ASN A 80 -10.62 3.69 3.36
CA ASN A 80 -9.93 4.96 3.60
C ASN A 80 -10.35 5.58 4.95
N VAL A 81 -11.63 5.49 5.31
CA VAL A 81 -12.12 5.89 6.65
C VAL A 81 -11.44 5.06 7.73
N GLY A 82 -11.40 3.73 7.57
CA GLY A 82 -10.68 2.85 8.49
C GLY A 82 -9.19 3.17 8.59
N ALA A 83 -8.56 3.50 7.44
CA ALA A 83 -7.16 3.91 7.40
C ALA A 83 -6.91 5.19 8.23
N ILE A 84 -7.79 6.20 8.16
CA ILE A 84 -7.67 7.44 8.95
C ILE A 84 -7.59 7.13 10.44
N PHE A 85 -8.51 6.32 10.97
CA PHE A 85 -8.51 5.95 12.39
C PHE A 85 -7.27 5.15 12.78
N VAL A 86 -6.84 4.22 11.94
CA VAL A 86 -5.63 3.41 12.19
C VAL A 86 -4.37 4.26 12.12
N ILE A 87 -4.24 5.19 11.17
CA ILE A 87 -3.10 6.11 11.07
C ILE A 87 -2.97 6.93 12.36
N ILE A 88 -4.08 7.50 12.85
CA ILE A 88 -4.09 8.26 14.10
C ILE A 88 -3.67 7.37 15.26
N PHE A 89 -4.23 6.16 15.36
CA PHE A 89 -3.90 5.20 16.40
C PHE A 89 -2.41 4.80 16.38
N VAL A 90 -1.88 4.42 15.23
CA VAL A 90 -0.45 4.07 15.07
C VAL A 90 0.46 5.26 15.36
N SER A 91 0.09 6.46 14.92
CA SER A 91 0.83 7.70 15.17
C SER A 91 0.98 8.00 16.67
N LEU A 92 -0.09 7.81 17.43
CA LEU A 92 -0.10 8.12 18.87
C LEU A 92 0.61 7.04 19.69
N PHE A 93 0.36 5.77 19.39
CA PHE A 93 0.77 4.68 20.26
C PHE A 93 2.02 3.95 19.78
N PHE A 94 2.17 3.66 18.50
CA PHE A 94 3.24 2.79 17.99
C PHE A 94 4.46 3.52 17.46
N LEU A 95 4.27 4.70 16.86
CA LEU A 95 5.36 5.47 16.28
C LEU A 95 6.48 5.82 17.28
N PRO A 96 6.19 6.26 18.51
CA PRO A 96 7.24 6.52 19.49
C PRO A 96 8.09 5.29 19.79
N PHE A 97 7.44 4.12 19.81
CA PHE A 97 8.14 2.84 19.99
C PHE A 97 9.09 2.56 18.81
N TYR A 98 8.63 2.68 17.57
CA TYR A 98 9.47 2.42 16.40
C TYR A 98 10.70 3.32 16.31
N ILE A 99 10.53 4.62 16.48
CA ILE A 99 11.64 5.59 16.39
C ILE A 99 12.66 5.39 17.54
N LYS A 100 12.18 5.16 18.76
CA LYS A 100 13.06 5.00 19.93
C LYS A 100 13.78 3.66 19.98
N SER A 101 13.16 2.58 19.46
CA SER A 101 13.77 1.24 19.46
C SER A 101 15.00 1.13 18.57
N GLY A 102 15.23 2.07 17.66
CA GLY A 102 16.38 2.07 16.76
C GLY A 102 16.42 0.91 15.76
N ILE A 103 15.28 0.25 15.52
CA ILE A 103 15.16 -0.82 14.54
C ILE A 103 15.29 -0.29 13.11
N TYR A 104 15.75 -1.13 12.19
CA TYR A 104 15.75 -0.85 10.75
C TYR A 104 14.52 -1.41 10.06
N THR A 105 13.99 -2.51 10.60
CA THR A 105 12.85 -3.21 10.01
C THR A 105 11.84 -3.59 11.09
N ILE A 106 10.56 -3.65 10.73
CA ILE A 106 9.52 -4.11 11.66
C ILE A 106 9.71 -5.59 12.05
N PRO A 107 10.10 -6.51 11.14
CA PRO A 107 10.44 -7.87 11.54
C PRO A 107 11.56 -7.95 12.60
N GLU A 108 12.48 -6.99 12.64
CA GLU A 108 13.53 -6.93 13.66
C GLU A 108 12.95 -6.85 15.08
N TYR A 109 11.80 -6.19 15.26
CA TYR A 109 11.09 -6.20 16.53
C TYR A 109 10.72 -7.63 16.97
N LEU A 110 10.14 -8.43 16.05
CA LEU A 110 9.83 -9.85 16.39
C LEU A 110 11.09 -10.65 16.68
N GLY A 111 12.20 -10.36 16.01
CA GLY A 111 13.50 -10.96 16.27
C GLY A 111 14.04 -10.65 17.67
N ARG A 112 13.88 -9.41 18.13
CA ARG A 112 14.30 -8.96 19.47
C ARG A 112 13.35 -9.45 20.57
N ARG A 113 12.05 -9.51 20.28
CA ARG A 113 11.02 -9.93 21.23
C ARG A 113 10.94 -11.46 21.36
N PHE A 114 11.15 -12.20 20.28
CA PHE A 114 11.02 -13.65 20.22
C PHE A 114 12.31 -14.31 19.74
N ASP A 115 12.45 -14.51 18.42
CA ASP A 115 13.62 -15.15 17.83
C ASP A 115 13.80 -14.80 16.32
N ASN A 116 14.94 -15.26 15.78
CA ASN A 116 15.25 -15.08 14.36
C ASN A 116 14.32 -15.85 13.41
N ARG A 117 13.62 -16.91 13.85
CA ARG A 117 12.66 -17.65 13.01
C ARG A 117 11.46 -16.75 12.69
N SER A 118 10.89 -16.12 13.71
CA SER A 118 9.76 -15.19 13.57
C SER A 118 10.14 -13.96 12.75
N ARG A 119 11.36 -13.39 12.95
CA ARG A 119 11.90 -12.30 12.14
C ARG A 119 12.01 -12.68 10.68
N LYS A 120 12.68 -13.80 10.37
CA LYS A 120 12.89 -14.25 8.99
C LYS A 120 11.58 -14.59 8.27
N TYR A 121 10.64 -15.22 8.99
CA TYR A 121 9.31 -15.50 8.46
C TYR A 121 8.60 -14.22 8.03
N PHE A 122 8.52 -13.23 8.93
CA PHE A 122 7.85 -11.97 8.63
C PHE A 122 8.52 -11.23 7.47
N SER A 123 9.85 -11.12 7.49
CA SER A 123 10.60 -10.51 6.39
C SER A 123 10.36 -11.21 5.06
N PHE A 124 10.32 -12.54 5.04
CA PHE A 124 10.08 -13.34 3.84
C PHE A 124 8.68 -13.09 3.25
N ILE A 125 7.64 -13.16 4.09
CA ILE A 125 6.27 -12.89 3.65
C ILE A 125 6.11 -11.45 3.16
N THR A 126 6.72 -10.48 3.84
CA THR A 126 6.69 -9.07 3.42
C THR A 126 7.40 -8.86 2.09
N ILE A 127 8.56 -9.50 1.86
CA ILE A 127 9.27 -9.42 0.57
C ILE A 127 8.39 -9.99 -0.55
N ILE A 128 7.74 -11.14 -0.33
CA ILE A 128 6.81 -11.73 -1.30
C ILE A 128 5.66 -10.76 -1.59
N GLY A 129 4.98 -10.26 -0.55
CA GLY A 129 3.90 -9.29 -0.70
C GLY A 129 4.35 -8.06 -1.49
N ASN A 130 5.47 -7.46 -1.12
CA ASN A 130 6.01 -6.28 -1.79
C ASN A 130 6.32 -6.53 -3.27
N VAL A 131 6.93 -7.66 -3.63
CA VAL A 131 7.31 -7.94 -5.02
C VAL A 131 6.08 -8.30 -5.87
N PHE A 132 5.26 -9.21 -5.38
CA PHE A 132 4.16 -9.77 -6.16
C PHE A 132 2.88 -8.92 -6.09
N LEU A 133 2.51 -8.40 -4.91
CA LEU A 133 1.31 -7.58 -4.76
C LEU A 133 1.57 -6.12 -5.10
N ASP A 134 2.58 -5.48 -4.47
CA ASP A 134 2.78 -4.03 -4.63
C ASP A 134 3.49 -3.68 -5.95
N ALA A 135 4.72 -4.19 -6.17
CA ALA A 135 5.52 -3.82 -7.35
C ALA A 135 4.91 -4.36 -8.65
N GLY A 136 4.44 -5.62 -8.63
CA GLY A 136 3.78 -6.22 -9.79
C GLY A 136 2.53 -5.47 -10.20
N ALA A 137 1.63 -5.18 -9.24
CA ALA A 137 0.40 -4.43 -9.51
C ALA A 137 0.69 -3.01 -10.00
N ALA A 138 1.66 -2.32 -9.40
CA ALA A 138 2.05 -0.99 -9.84
C ALA A 138 2.56 -1.00 -11.29
N LEU A 139 3.43 -1.94 -11.66
CA LEU A 139 3.93 -2.08 -13.03
C LEU A 139 2.81 -2.42 -14.02
N TYR A 140 1.93 -3.36 -13.68
CA TYR A 140 0.81 -3.75 -14.53
C TYR A 140 -0.13 -2.56 -14.78
N THR A 141 -0.57 -1.87 -13.72
CA THR A 141 -1.51 -0.75 -13.83
C THR A 141 -0.93 0.42 -14.60
N GLY A 142 0.32 0.75 -14.35
CA GLY A 142 0.99 1.79 -15.14
C GLY A 142 1.15 1.41 -16.60
N ALA A 143 1.45 0.14 -16.89
CA ALA A 143 1.52 -0.34 -18.26
C ALA A 143 0.15 -0.33 -18.96
N LEU A 144 -0.93 -0.66 -18.24
CA LEU A 144 -2.28 -0.62 -18.79
C LEU A 144 -2.66 0.80 -19.26
N ILE A 145 -2.32 1.83 -18.47
CA ILE A 145 -2.55 3.22 -18.82
C ILE A 145 -1.82 3.60 -20.11
N LEU A 146 -0.50 3.30 -20.15
CA LEU A 146 0.31 3.64 -21.31
C LEU A 146 -0.06 2.79 -22.54
N LYS A 147 -0.55 1.57 -22.35
CA LYS A 147 -1.05 0.72 -23.44
C LYS A 147 -2.32 1.26 -24.08
N ILE A 148 -3.22 1.89 -23.28
CA ILE A 148 -4.39 2.59 -23.82
C ILE A 148 -3.96 3.77 -24.69
N ILE A 149 -2.86 4.45 -24.30
CA ILE A 149 -2.32 5.64 -24.98
C ILE A 149 -1.50 5.26 -26.22
N PHE A 150 -0.68 4.21 -26.08
CA PHE A 150 0.21 3.73 -27.13
C PHE A 150 -0.13 2.27 -27.49
N PRO A 151 -1.24 2.04 -28.18
CA PRO A 151 -1.72 0.68 -28.47
C PRO A 151 -0.76 -0.14 -29.33
N GLU A 152 0.09 0.50 -30.12
CA GLU A 152 1.09 -0.17 -30.98
C GLU A 152 2.26 -0.78 -30.20
N ILE A 153 2.57 -0.23 -29.00
CA ILE A 153 3.70 -0.70 -28.21
C ILE A 153 3.27 -1.94 -27.42
N ASP A 154 4.05 -3.03 -27.50
CA ASP A 154 3.80 -4.21 -26.69
C ASP A 154 3.89 -3.90 -25.18
N MET A 155 2.96 -4.47 -24.41
CA MET A 155 2.82 -4.19 -22.96
C MET A 155 4.10 -4.50 -22.19
N MET A 156 4.86 -5.52 -22.59
CA MET A 156 6.11 -5.90 -21.92
C MET A 156 7.18 -4.79 -22.06
N TRP A 157 7.28 -4.15 -23.22
CA TRP A 157 8.23 -3.04 -23.41
C TRP A 157 7.86 -1.82 -22.57
N ILE A 158 6.57 -1.55 -22.41
CA ILE A 158 6.09 -0.49 -21.52
C ILE A 158 6.46 -0.80 -20.06
N ILE A 159 6.21 -2.03 -19.60
CA ILE A 159 6.60 -2.49 -18.26
C ILE A 159 8.10 -2.33 -18.02
N ILE A 160 8.94 -2.77 -18.97
CA ILE A 160 10.40 -2.65 -18.88
C ILE A 160 10.83 -1.18 -18.80
N GLY A 161 10.26 -0.32 -19.66
CA GLY A 161 10.57 1.12 -19.66
C GLY A 161 10.29 1.79 -18.32
N MET A 162 9.12 1.51 -17.74
CA MET A 162 8.73 2.04 -16.43
C MET A 162 9.58 1.46 -15.29
N ALA A 163 9.89 0.18 -15.35
CA ALA A 163 10.76 -0.47 -14.38
C ALA A 163 12.16 0.14 -14.39
N LEU A 164 12.73 0.39 -15.57
CA LEU A 164 14.02 1.06 -15.72
C LEU A 164 13.98 2.49 -15.17
N MET A 165 12.91 3.24 -15.45
CA MET A 165 12.74 4.61 -14.96
C MET A 165 12.76 4.67 -13.43
N ALA A 166 11.86 3.93 -12.77
CA ALA A 166 11.76 3.93 -11.31
C ALA A 166 12.96 3.23 -10.64
N GLY A 167 13.45 2.14 -11.22
CA GLY A 167 14.58 1.38 -10.72
C GLY A 167 15.87 2.20 -10.70
N THR A 168 16.11 3.02 -11.72
CA THR A 168 17.36 3.77 -11.84
C THR A 168 17.65 4.65 -10.63
N TYR A 169 16.75 5.55 -10.27
CA TYR A 169 16.99 6.45 -9.14
C TYR A 169 16.89 5.76 -7.77
N THR A 170 16.05 4.72 -7.67
CA THR A 170 15.86 3.99 -6.41
C THR A 170 17.06 3.12 -6.08
N ILE A 171 17.54 2.33 -7.04
CA ILE A 171 18.69 1.43 -6.86
C ILE A 171 19.97 2.23 -6.60
N ILE A 172 20.16 3.32 -7.33
CA ILE A 172 21.37 4.17 -7.20
C ILE A 172 21.33 5.00 -5.91
N GLY A 173 20.18 5.60 -5.59
CA GLY A 173 20.07 6.62 -4.55
C GLY A 173 19.45 6.16 -3.22
N GLY A 174 18.86 4.96 -3.17
CA GLY A 174 18.21 4.40 -1.97
C GLY A 174 17.02 5.23 -1.49
N LEU A 175 16.66 5.06 -0.20
CA LEU A 175 15.48 5.69 0.40
C LEU A 175 15.53 7.23 0.36
N SER A 176 16.71 7.83 0.49
CA SER A 176 16.84 9.30 0.45
C SER A 176 16.38 9.88 -0.88
N SER A 177 16.79 9.28 -2.01
CA SER A 177 16.32 9.68 -3.35
C SER A 177 14.84 9.42 -3.53
N ALA A 178 14.35 8.27 -3.06
CA ALA A 178 12.96 7.88 -3.14
C ALA A 178 12.04 8.91 -2.44
N ILE A 179 12.30 9.23 -1.17
CA ILE A 179 11.49 10.17 -0.38
C ILE A 179 11.47 11.58 -1.00
N ASN A 180 12.60 12.05 -1.53
CA ASN A 180 12.65 13.36 -2.17
C ASN A 180 11.90 13.40 -3.50
N ALA A 181 11.90 12.31 -4.27
CA ALA A 181 11.06 12.18 -5.46
C ALA A 181 9.58 12.11 -5.08
N ASP A 182 9.21 11.30 -4.09
CA ASP A 182 7.85 11.11 -3.60
C ASP A 182 7.19 12.43 -3.17
N MET A 183 7.95 13.35 -2.56
CA MET A 183 7.44 14.66 -2.15
C MET A 183 6.91 15.45 -3.36
N ILE A 184 7.65 15.52 -4.46
CA ILE A 184 7.20 16.21 -5.68
C ILE A 184 6.07 15.43 -6.33
N GLN A 185 6.21 14.12 -6.41
CA GLN A 185 5.22 13.23 -7.00
C GLN A 185 3.87 13.31 -6.29
N SER A 186 3.83 13.44 -4.95
CA SER A 186 2.60 13.59 -4.19
C SER A 186 1.86 14.90 -4.52
N ILE A 187 2.60 16.00 -4.68
CA ILE A 187 2.02 17.29 -5.04
C ILE A 187 1.36 17.22 -6.43
N ILE A 188 2.06 16.64 -7.40
CA ILE A 188 1.56 16.48 -8.76
C ILE A 188 0.35 15.55 -8.78
N LEU A 189 0.40 14.45 -8.02
CA LEU A 189 -0.68 13.47 -7.88
C LEU A 189 -1.94 14.13 -7.32
N ILE A 190 -1.84 14.89 -6.24
CA ILE A 190 -2.98 15.59 -5.63
C ILE A 190 -3.54 16.63 -6.59
N ALA A 191 -2.69 17.48 -7.16
CA ALA A 191 -3.12 18.55 -8.07
C ALA A 191 -3.85 18.00 -9.31
N GLY A 192 -3.28 16.97 -9.94
CA GLY A 192 -3.90 16.35 -11.11
C GLY A 192 -5.22 15.64 -10.79
N SER A 193 -5.28 14.90 -9.67
CA SER A 193 -6.51 14.20 -9.27
C SER A 193 -7.63 15.17 -8.90
N VAL A 194 -7.31 16.28 -8.23
CA VAL A 194 -8.28 17.36 -7.96
C VAL A 194 -8.78 17.97 -9.27
N LEU A 195 -7.87 18.21 -10.21
CA LEU A 195 -8.24 18.73 -11.53
C LEU A 195 -9.22 17.79 -12.24
N LEU A 196 -8.91 16.50 -12.32
CA LEU A 196 -9.81 15.50 -12.91
C LEU A 196 -11.19 15.51 -12.23
N SER A 197 -11.22 15.59 -10.89
CA SER A 197 -12.48 15.63 -10.13
C SER A 197 -13.33 16.85 -10.51
N ILE A 198 -12.72 18.04 -10.68
CA ILE A 198 -13.43 19.24 -11.12
C ILE A 198 -14.06 19.01 -12.50
N PHE A 199 -13.32 18.44 -13.46
CA PHE A 199 -13.87 18.13 -14.77
C PHE A 199 -14.97 17.06 -14.72
N CYS A 200 -14.83 16.04 -13.88
CA CYS A 200 -15.86 15.02 -13.64
C CYS A 200 -17.16 15.65 -13.14
N PHE A 201 -17.12 16.43 -12.07
CA PHE A 201 -18.32 17.06 -11.53
C PHE A 201 -18.94 18.08 -12.50
N ASN A 202 -18.12 18.85 -13.21
CA ASN A 202 -18.63 19.78 -14.24
C ASN A 202 -19.33 19.03 -15.38
N SER A 203 -18.87 17.84 -15.78
CA SER A 203 -19.48 17.07 -16.87
C SER A 203 -20.87 16.55 -16.56
N VAL A 204 -21.24 16.44 -15.27
CA VAL A 204 -22.55 15.96 -14.81
C VAL A 204 -23.45 17.09 -14.26
N GLY A 205 -23.02 18.36 -14.41
CA GLY A 205 -23.79 19.51 -13.95
C GLY A 205 -23.63 19.86 -12.47
N GLY A 206 -22.53 19.36 -11.84
CA GLY A 206 -22.16 19.71 -10.47
C GLY A 206 -22.54 18.67 -9.41
N TRP A 207 -22.28 19.03 -8.17
CA TRP A 207 -22.49 18.17 -7.02
C TRP A 207 -23.98 17.83 -6.77
N GLU A 208 -24.88 18.78 -6.97
CA GLU A 208 -26.30 18.57 -6.73
C GLU A 208 -26.85 17.49 -7.66
N ASN A 209 -26.61 17.58 -8.96
CA ASN A 209 -27.04 16.58 -9.94
C ASN A 209 -26.40 15.22 -9.68
N PHE A 210 -25.13 15.18 -9.25
CA PHE A 210 -24.46 13.93 -8.86
C PHE A 210 -25.19 13.24 -7.69
N VAL A 211 -25.51 13.99 -6.64
CA VAL A 211 -26.21 13.44 -5.46
C VAL A 211 -27.63 13.01 -5.83
N GLU A 212 -28.36 13.83 -6.62
CA GLU A 212 -29.72 13.51 -7.07
C GLU A 212 -29.75 12.22 -7.91
N HIS A 213 -28.80 12.03 -8.83
CA HIS A 213 -28.71 10.84 -9.67
C HIS A 213 -28.51 9.55 -8.84
N PHE A 214 -27.77 9.61 -7.74
CA PHE A 214 -27.46 8.47 -6.88
C PHE A 214 -28.31 8.42 -5.60
N HIS A 215 -29.25 9.35 -5.41
CA HIS A 215 -30.08 9.44 -4.20
C HIS A 215 -30.93 8.18 -4.00
N ASP A 216 -31.52 7.67 -5.07
CA ASP A 216 -32.33 6.48 -5.03
C ASP A 216 -31.44 5.24 -5.13
N GLY A 217 -31.43 4.43 -4.08
CA GLY A 217 -30.68 3.19 -4.02
C GLY A 217 -29.53 3.16 -3.03
N VAL A 218 -28.59 2.26 -3.27
CA VAL A 218 -27.52 1.94 -2.32
C VAL A 218 -26.19 2.65 -2.58
N TRP A 219 -26.09 3.44 -3.65
CA TRP A 219 -24.83 4.03 -4.13
C TRP A 219 -24.14 4.97 -3.14
N LEU A 220 -24.93 5.75 -2.37
CA LEU A 220 -24.42 6.68 -1.37
C LEU A 220 -24.41 6.08 0.06
N ASN A 221 -24.66 4.77 0.21
CA ASN A 221 -24.63 4.10 1.50
C ASN A 221 -23.22 3.58 1.81
N LEU A 222 -22.60 4.08 2.87
CA LEU A 222 -21.32 3.56 3.37
C LEU A 222 -21.49 2.20 4.05
N ILE A 223 -22.58 2.02 4.80
CA ILE A 223 -22.85 0.78 5.53
C ILE A 223 -23.71 -0.12 4.64
N ARG A 224 -23.19 -1.29 4.30
CA ARG A 224 -23.82 -2.26 3.41
C ARG A 224 -24.27 -3.51 4.20
N PRO A 225 -25.32 -4.21 3.75
CA PRO A 225 -25.74 -5.47 4.38
C PRO A 225 -24.65 -6.54 4.27
N ASN A 226 -24.78 -7.63 5.02
CA ASN A 226 -23.81 -8.75 4.99
C ASN A 226 -23.78 -9.48 3.64
N SER A 227 -24.82 -9.36 2.85
CA SER A 227 -24.90 -9.92 1.49
C SER A 227 -24.15 -9.10 0.44
N ASP A 228 -23.63 -7.92 0.80
CA ASP A 228 -22.86 -7.09 -0.11
C ASP A 228 -21.54 -7.77 -0.51
N THR A 229 -21.26 -7.78 -1.79
CA THR A 229 -20.09 -8.46 -2.37
C THR A 229 -18.81 -7.62 -2.31
N THR A 230 -18.91 -6.34 -1.94
CA THR A 230 -17.79 -5.40 -1.89
C THR A 230 -17.30 -5.18 -0.47
N VAL A 231 -18.12 -4.57 0.40
CA VAL A 231 -17.77 -4.19 1.78
C VAL A 231 -18.93 -4.47 2.72
N PRO A 232 -19.14 -5.74 3.14
CA PRO A 232 -20.16 -6.07 4.14
C PRO A 232 -19.93 -5.32 5.46
N TRP A 233 -20.98 -4.89 6.18
CA TRP A 233 -20.87 -4.01 7.36
C TRP A 233 -19.95 -4.54 8.46
N PHE A 234 -19.92 -5.85 8.71
CA PHE A 234 -19.05 -6.44 9.74
C PHE A 234 -17.56 -6.17 9.45
N SER A 235 -17.19 -6.07 8.17
CA SER A 235 -15.79 -5.85 7.76
C SER A 235 -15.27 -4.47 8.15
N ILE A 236 -16.16 -3.49 8.26
CA ILE A 236 -15.82 -2.11 8.67
C ILE A 236 -15.22 -2.11 10.08
N PHE A 237 -15.78 -2.92 10.98
CA PHE A 237 -15.36 -2.95 12.38
C PHE A 237 -14.35 -4.04 12.71
N LEU A 238 -14.36 -5.16 11.99
CA LEU A 238 -13.52 -6.32 12.29
C LEU A 238 -12.32 -6.46 11.35
N SER A 239 -12.53 -6.33 10.05
CA SER A 239 -11.52 -6.68 9.06
C SER A 239 -10.67 -5.48 8.65
N ILE A 240 -11.32 -4.37 8.31
CA ILE A 240 -10.63 -3.15 7.84
C ILE A 240 -9.65 -2.58 8.89
N PRO A 241 -9.97 -2.52 10.20
CA PRO A 241 -8.98 -2.09 11.20
C PRO A 241 -7.77 -3.02 11.31
N ILE A 242 -7.94 -4.34 11.16
CA ILE A 242 -6.83 -5.31 11.21
C ILE A 242 -5.93 -5.15 9.98
N LEU A 243 -6.52 -5.07 8.79
CA LEU A 243 -5.78 -4.84 7.55
C LEU A 243 -5.10 -3.47 7.54
N GLY A 244 -5.81 -2.44 8.02
CA GLY A 244 -5.26 -1.10 8.19
C GLY A 244 -4.08 -1.09 9.16
N PHE A 245 -4.16 -1.80 10.28
CA PHE A 245 -3.04 -1.91 11.23
C PHE A 245 -1.83 -2.62 10.60
N TYR A 246 -2.06 -3.67 9.80
CA TYR A 246 -0.97 -4.28 9.02
C TYR A 246 -0.32 -3.25 8.10
N PHE A 247 -1.11 -2.55 7.28
CA PHE A 247 -0.59 -1.62 6.28
C PHE A 247 0.13 -0.42 6.92
N TRP A 248 -0.47 0.23 7.91
CA TRP A 248 0.08 1.46 8.51
C TRP A 248 1.05 1.22 9.64
N GLY A 249 0.95 0.10 10.33
CA GLY A 249 1.78 -0.22 11.51
C GLY A 249 2.83 -1.30 11.28
N ASN A 250 2.59 -2.27 10.40
CA ASN A 250 3.48 -3.41 10.22
C ASN A 250 4.13 -3.50 8.84
N ASN A 251 3.62 -2.79 7.82
CA ASN A 251 4.21 -2.80 6.49
C ASN A 251 5.50 -1.98 6.45
N GLN A 252 6.60 -2.62 6.04
CA GLN A 252 7.92 -2.01 5.98
C GLN A 252 7.96 -0.81 5.02
N VAL A 253 7.20 -0.83 3.92
CA VAL A 253 7.10 0.27 2.94
C VAL A 253 6.70 1.57 3.63
N ILE A 254 5.71 1.53 4.51
CA ILE A 254 5.17 2.68 5.23
C ILE A 254 6.04 3.04 6.43
N VAL A 255 6.33 2.05 7.29
CA VAL A 255 7.03 2.32 8.55
C VAL A 255 8.48 2.79 8.32
N GLN A 256 9.16 2.30 7.28
CA GLN A 256 10.51 2.75 6.92
C GLN A 256 10.55 4.25 6.60
N ARG A 257 9.51 4.80 5.95
CA ARG A 257 9.40 6.25 5.67
C ARG A 257 9.22 7.04 6.95
N VAL A 258 8.36 6.59 7.83
CA VAL A 258 8.15 7.26 9.12
C VAL A 258 9.41 7.22 9.98
N MET A 259 10.16 6.10 9.96
CA MET A 259 11.43 5.98 10.68
C MET A 259 12.55 6.88 10.11
N SER A 260 12.36 7.47 8.92
CA SER A 260 13.26 8.50 8.37
C SER A 260 13.08 9.87 9.02
N ALA A 261 12.04 10.07 9.82
CA ALA A 261 11.73 11.32 10.49
C ALA A 261 12.85 11.76 11.46
N LYS A 262 13.11 13.04 11.48
CA LYS A 262 14.12 13.66 12.35
C LYS A 262 13.79 13.52 13.85
N THR A 263 12.52 13.57 14.20
CA THR A 263 12.02 13.41 15.57
C THR A 263 10.69 12.64 15.57
N VAL A 264 10.28 12.15 16.75
CA VAL A 264 8.96 11.53 16.94
C VAL A 264 7.82 12.47 16.53
N ASN A 265 7.94 13.75 16.85
CA ASN A 265 6.91 14.74 16.51
C ASN A 265 6.81 14.97 15.00
N GLU A 266 7.94 15.01 14.29
CA GLU A 266 7.95 15.09 12.83
C GLU A 266 7.25 13.86 12.19
N GLY A 267 7.52 12.68 12.71
CA GLY A 267 6.83 11.45 12.24
C GLY A 267 5.32 11.48 12.54
N ARG A 268 4.91 11.94 13.74
CA ARG A 268 3.48 12.10 14.10
C ARG A 268 2.77 13.07 13.18
N LEU A 269 3.33 14.27 12.99
CA LEU A 269 2.76 15.27 12.09
C LEU A 269 2.67 14.74 10.65
N GLY A 270 3.68 13.98 10.18
CA GLY A 270 3.64 13.33 8.87
C GLY A 270 2.48 12.35 8.74
N PHE A 271 2.24 11.49 9.74
CA PHE A 271 1.08 10.60 9.77
C PHE A 271 -0.25 11.37 9.81
N LEU A 272 -0.37 12.41 10.65
CA LEU A 272 -1.60 13.21 10.73
C LEU A 272 -1.88 13.94 9.42
N PHE A 273 -0.84 14.40 8.72
CA PHE A 273 -0.97 15.01 7.39
C PHE A 273 -1.52 14.01 6.37
N VAL A 274 -1.05 12.77 6.38
CA VAL A 274 -1.61 11.72 5.52
C VAL A 274 -3.06 11.42 5.88
N ALA A 275 -3.40 11.29 7.18
CA ALA A 275 -4.77 11.08 7.61
C ALA A 275 -5.70 12.20 7.11
N PHE A 276 -5.24 13.45 7.15
CA PHE A 276 -5.97 14.59 6.59
C PHE A 276 -6.17 14.45 5.07
N LEU A 277 -5.14 14.07 4.33
CA LEU A 277 -5.25 13.88 2.88
C LEU A 277 -6.20 12.73 2.51
N TYR A 278 -6.27 11.68 3.33
CA TYR A 278 -7.16 10.54 3.11
C TYR A 278 -8.65 10.90 3.17
N VAL A 279 -9.03 11.98 3.86
CA VAL A 279 -10.41 12.50 3.86
C VAL A 279 -10.86 12.88 2.44
N PHE A 280 -9.95 13.40 1.63
CA PHE A 280 -10.25 13.87 0.26
C PHE A 280 -10.21 12.76 -0.79
N THR A 281 -9.80 11.55 -0.45
CA THR A 281 -9.68 10.43 -1.40
C THR A 281 -11.02 10.01 -2.00
N LEU A 282 -12.14 10.25 -1.31
CA LEU A 282 -13.49 10.09 -1.88
C LEU A 282 -13.62 10.90 -3.16
N PHE A 283 -13.25 12.17 -3.11
CA PHE A 283 -13.39 13.09 -4.25
C PHE A 283 -12.31 12.89 -5.31
N ILE A 284 -11.12 12.45 -4.90
CA ILE A 284 -9.95 12.33 -5.78
C ILE A 284 -10.08 11.16 -6.76
N PHE A 285 -10.66 10.02 -6.34
CA PHE A 285 -10.74 8.85 -7.22
C PHE A 285 -12.03 8.02 -7.11
N ILE A 286 -12.75 8.00 -5.99
CA ILE A 286 -13.97 7.19 -5.87
C ILE A 286 -15.14 7.86 -6.60
N ALA A 287 -15.42 9.13 -6.30
CA ALA A 287 -16.47 9.88 -6.95
C ALA A 287 -16.26 10.04 -8.48
N PRO A 288 -15.04 10.28 -8.99
CA PRO A 288 -14.80 10.20 -10.43
C PRO A 288 -15.22 8.85 -11.05
N GLY A 289 -15.01 7.73 -10.37
CA GLY A 289 -15.49 6.42 -10.80
C GLY A 289 -17.02 6.36 -10.94
N MET A 290 -17.74 6.90 -9.97
CA MET A 290 -19.21 7.02 -10.01
C MET A 290 -19.66 7.91 -11.16
N VAL A 291 -18.99 9.06 -11.40
CA VAL A 291 -19.27 9.90 -12.56
C VAL A 291 -19.09 9.13 -13.86
N GLY A 292 -18.08 8.26 -13.96
CA GLY A 292 -17.89 7.39 -15.13
C GLY A 292 -19.13 6.54 -15.46
N ARG A 293 -19.86 6.08 -14.43
CA ARG A 293 -21.12 5.39 -14.62
C ARG A 293 -22.23 6.33 -15.11
N MET A 294 -22.33 7.50 -14.54
CA MET A 294 -23.36 8.50 -14.87
C MET A 294 -23.24 9.02 -16.31
N ILE A 295 -22.02 9.15 -16.85
CA ILE A 295 -21.78 9.67 -18.21
C ILE A 295 -21.72 8.60 -19.29
N ASP A 296 -22.11 7.35 -18.98
CA ASP A 296 -21.96 6.20 -19.89
C ASP A 296 -20.55 6.14 -20.52
N LEU A 297 -19.55 5.94 -19.66
CA LEU A 297 -18.14 6.00 -20.07
C LEU A 297 -17.77 4.95 -21.12
N PHE A 298 -18.47 3.81 -21.13
CA PHE A 298 -18.19 2.67 -22.00
C PHE A 298 -19.12 2.59 -23.22
N GLY A 299 -20.13 3.45 -23.31
CA GLY A 299 -21.06 3.51 -24.44
C GLY A 299 -22.01 2.32 -24.51
N VAL A 300 -22.39 1.76 -23.35
CA VAL A 300 -23.35 0.64 -23.25
C VAL A 300 -24.80 1.14 -23.07
N GLY A 301 -24.97 2.44 -22.80
CA GLY A 301 -26.27 3.08 -22.65
C GLY A 301 -27.12 2.47 -21.54
N ASP A 302 -28.44 2.49 -21.75
CA ASP A 302 -29.42 1.99 -20.79
C ASP A 302 -29.39 0.45 -20.59
N THR A 303 -28.48 -0.25 -21.27
CA THR A 303 -28.33 -1.70 -21.07
C THR A 303 -27.67 -2.04 -19.75
N LEU A 304 -26.96 -1.08 -19.14
CA LEU A 304 -26.31 -1.25 -17.83
C LEU A 304 -27.33 -0.97 -16.72
N PRO A 305 -27.75 -1.99 -15.94
CA PRO A 305 -28.75 -1.78 -14.88
C PRO A 305 -28.26 -0.82 -13.81
N ASN A 306 -29.18 -0.07 -13.21
CA ASN A 306 -28.85 0.82 -12.07
C ASN A 306 -28.73 0.03 -10.76
N GLU A 307 -28.10 -1.15 -10.81
CA GLU A 307 -27.84 -2.04 -9.69
C GLU A 307 -26.34 -2.23 -9.53
N ILE A 308 -25.95 -2.72 -8.35
CA ILE A 308 -24.58 -3.12 -8.09
C ILE A 308 -24.31 -4.45 -8.79
N ILE A 309 -23.36 -4.44 -9.71
CA ILE A 309 -22.94 -5.61 -10.47
C ILE A 309 -21.45 -5.80 -10.25
N ASP A 310 -21.03 -7.01 -9.84
CA ASP A 310 -19.62 -7.28 -9.62
C ASP A 310 -18.77 -7.16 -10.91
N GLY A 311 -17.46 -6.88 -10.74
CA GLY A 311 -16.56 -6.62 -11.86
C GLY A 311 -16.40 -7.80 -12.84
N ASN A 312 -16.55 -9.05 -12.38
CA ASN A 312 -16.49 -10.23 -13.26
C ASN A 312 -17.70 -10.27 -14.19
N THR A 313 -18.89 -10.01 -13.65
CA THR A 313 -20.14 -9.94 -14.40
C THR A 313 -20.11 -8.78 -15.40
N LEU A 314 -19.63 -7.58 -14.98
CA LEU A 314 -19.45 -6.43 -15.89
C LEU A 314 -18.54 -6.78 -17.05
N ARG A 315 -17.43 -7.47 -16.79
CA ARG A 315 -16.48 -7.88 -17.83
C ARG A 315 -17.08 -8.94 -18.76
N ALA A 316 -17.76 -9.95 -18.21
CA ALA A 316 -18.28 -11.08 -18.97
C ALA A 316 -19.51 -10.71 -19.83
N GLN A 317 -20.44 -9.90 -19.29
CA GLN A 317 -21.71 -9.59 -19.95
C GLN A 317 -21.67 -8.31 -20.78
N TYR A 318 -20.94 -7.29 -20.32
CA TYR A 318 -20.91 -5.96 -20.92
C TYR A 318 -19.56 -5.59 -21.55
N GLY A 319 -18.54 -6.46 -21.40
CA GLY A 319 -17.19 -6.17 -21.90
C GLY A 319 -16.49 -5.01 -21.17
N ILE A 320 -16.96 -4.63 -19.97
CA ILE A 320 -16.45 -3.50 -19.21
C ILE A 320 -15.31 -3.97 -18.31
N ASP A 321 -14.09 -3.51 -18.58
CA ASP A 321 -12.97 -3.62 -17.63
C ASP A 321 -12.96 -2.40 -16.70
N THR A 322 -13.33 -2.61 -15.44
CA THR A 322 -13.44 -1.54 -14.45
C THR A 322 -12.10 -0.91 -14.09
N ASN A 323 -10.99 -1.59 -14.38
CA ASN A 323 -9.65 -1.01 -14.22
C ASN A 323 -9.36 0.10 -15.26
N GLU A 324 -10.11 0.17 -16.34
CA GLU A 324 -9.99 1.22 -17.36
C GLU A 324 -10.80 2.49 -17.05
N VAL A 325 -11.63 2.50 -15.99
CA VAL A 325 -12.52 3.62 -15.66
C VAL A 325 -11.72 4.92 -15.52
N TYR A 326 -10.70 4.95 -14.67
CA TYR A 326 -9.92 6.16 -14.42
C TYR A 326 -9.16 6.66 -15.66
N PRO A 327 -8.42 5.83 -16.40
CA PRO A 327 -7.81 6.23 -17.67
C PRO A 327 -8.79 6.75 -18.72
N ARG A 328 -9.95 6.11 -18.87
CA ARG A 328 -10.97 6.55 -19.83
C ARG A 328 -11.59 7.90 -19.46
N LEU A 329 -11.78 8.18 -18.16
CA LEU A 329 -12.22 9.49 -17.69
C LEU A 329 -11.22 10.59 -18.08
N ILE A 330 -9.93 10.34 -17.91
CA ILE A 330 -8.87 11.26 -18.32
C ILE A 330 -8.99 11.59 -19.82
N LEU A 331 -9.09 10.57 -20.64
CA LEU A 331 -9.13 10.73 -22.10
C LEU A 331 -10.44 11.33 -22.62
N LYS A 332 -11.57 11.11 -21.92
CA LYS A 332 -12.90 11.60 -22.32
C LYS A 332 -13.17 13.04 -21.88
N LEU A 333 -12.68 13.43 -20.70
CA LEU A 333 -13.07 14.68 -20.06
C LEU A 333 -12.01 15.79 -20.12
N LEU A 334 -10.73 15.44 -20.20
CA LEU A 334 -9.68 16.45 -20.11
C LEU A 334 -9.30 17.01 -21.49
N PRO A 335 -9.04 18.32 -21.58
CA PRO A 335 -8.50 18.92 -22.79
C PRO A 335 -7.03 18.57 -22.99
N VAL A 336 -6.57 18.76 -24.23
CA VAL A 336 -5.17 18.61 -24.63
C VAL A 336 -4.25 19.42 -23.71
N GLY A 337 -3.10 18.86 -23.35
CA GLY A 337 -2.15 19.41 -22.39
C GLY A 337 -2.42 18.95 -20.96
N LEU A 338 -3.67 18.89 -20.51
CA LEU A 338 -4.03 18.35 -19.20
C LEU A 338 -4.02 16.81 -19.17
N ILE A 339 -4.23 16.16 -20.30
CA ILE A 339 -4.04 14.71 -20.45
C ILE A 339 -2.60 14.34 -20.10
N GLY A 340 -1.61 15.05 -20.64
CA GLY A 340 -0.20 14.82 -20.34
C GLY A 340 0.14 14.99 -18.86
N VAL A 341 -0.45 16.01 -18.19
CA VAL A 341 -0.30 16.22 -16.75
C VAL A 341 -0.87 15.03 -15.96
N MET A 342 -2.06 14.54 -16.33
CA MET A 342 -2.68 13.39 -15.65
C MET A 342 -1.92 12.08 -15.86
N ILE A 343 -1.36 11.87 -17.05
CA ILE A 343 -0.49 10.72 -17.30
C ILE A 343 0.77 10.83 -16.43
N ALA A 344 1.38 12.01 -16.34
CA ALA A 344 2.51 12.26 -15.45
C ALA A 344 2.15 11.97 -13.97
N CYS A 345 0.92 12.33 -13.52
CA CYS A 345 0.40 11.97 -12.21
C CYS A 345 0.36 10.45 -12.00
N MET A 346 -0.17 9.70 -12.95
CA MET A 346 -0.31 8.25 -12.83
C MET A 346 1.06 7.57 -12.88
N VAL A 347 1.97 8.06 -13.72
CA VAL A 347 3.38 7.62 -13.74
C VAL A 347 4.08 7.97 -12.43
N SER A 348 3.76 9.11 -11.80
CA SER A 348 4.22 9.46 -10.45
C SER A 348 3.80 8.44 -9.41
N ALA A 349 2.50 8.13 -9.36
CA ALA A 349 1.93 7.18 -8.41
C ALA A 349 2.56 5.78 -8.55
N LEU A 350 2.77 5.32 -9.79
CA LEU A 350 3.46 4.07 -10.08
C LEU A 350 4.91 4.09 -9.58
N THR A 351 5.67 5.10 -9.98
CA THR A 351 7.11 5.14 -9.70
C THR A 351 7.41 5.34 -8.23
N SER A 352 6.56 6.09 -7.50
CA SER A 352 6.64 6.22 -6.06
C SER A 352 6.40 4.87 -5.36
N THR A 353 5.34 4.15 -5.72
CA THR A 353 5.06 2.83 -5.14
C THR A 353 6.16 1.84 -5.44
N LEU A 354 6.65 1.78 -6.69
CA LEU A 354 7.72 0.87 -7.07
C LEU A 354 9.03 1.18 -6.33
N SER A 355 9.38 2.46 -6.22
CA SER A 355 10.53 2.93 -5.45
C SER A 355 10.42 2.57 -3.96
N ALA A 356 9.22 2.75 -3.39
CA ALA A 356 8.90 2.40 -2.02
C ALA A 356 9.10 0.92 -1.75
N THR A 357 8.57 0.10 -2.60
CA THR A 357 8.62 -1.36 -2.54
C THR A 357 10.05 -1.88 -2.69
N LEU A 358 10.80 -1.38 -3.68
CA LEU A 358 12.20 -1.76 -3.88
C LEU A 358 13.08 -1.39 -2.69
N SER A 359 12.87 -0.21 -2.09
CA SER A 359 13.60 0.22 -0.89
C SER A 359 13.28 -0.68 0.31
N SER A 360 12.03 -1.07 0.48
CA SER A 360 11.57 -1.99 1.53
C SER A 360 12.21 -3.38 1.37
N VAL A 361 12.11 -3.98 0.17
CA VAL A 361 12.70 -5.31 -0.13
C VAL A 361 14.21 -5.30 0.08
N SER A 362 14.88 -4.25 -0.39
CA SER A 362 16.31 -4.04 -0.20
C SER A 362 16.69 -4.04 1.28
N THR A 363 15.95 -3.30 2.10
CA THR A 363 16.20 -3.18 3.54
C THR A 363 15.93 -4.49 4.27
N LEU A 364 14.79 -5.12 4.00
CA LEU A 364 14.41 -6.40 4.61
C LEU A 364 15.43 -7.50 4.31
N PHE A 365 15.78 -7.69 3.04
CA PHE A 365 16.76 -8.73 2.69
C PHE A 365 18.14 -8.43 3.28
N THR A 366 18.61 -7.21 3.14
CA THR A 366 19.97 -6.86 3.59
C THR A 366 20.10 -6.92 5.12
N MET A 367 19.12 -6.37 5.87
CA MET A 367 19.23 -6.27 7.33
C MET A 367 18.76 -7.54 8.05
N ASP A 368 17.76 -8.26 7.53
CA ASP A 368 17.18 -9.39 8.22
C ASP A 368 17.77 -10.74 7.80
N PHE A 369 18.26 -10.86 6.56
CA PHE A 369 18.91 -12.08 6.07
C PHE A 369 20.42 -11.92 5.94
N TYR A 370 20.89 -11.01 5.07
CA TYR A 370 22.29 -10.94 4.71
C TYR A 370 23.19 -10.56 5.89
N LYS A 371 22.83 -9.52 6.65
CA LYS A 371 23.56 -9.10 7.85
C LYS A 371 23.54 -10.18 8.95
N SER A 372 22.49 -10.99 9.04
CA SER A 372 22.43 -12.15 9.95
C SER A 372 23.42 -13.24 9.54
N TRP A 373 23.71 -13.42 8.24
CA TRP A 373 24.68 -14.39 7.75
C TRP A 373 26.13 -13.87 7.78
N ARG A 374 26.30 -12.55 7.60
CA ARG A 374 27.62 -11.87 7.59
C ARG A 374 27.60 -10.62 8.45
N PRO A 375 27.66 -10.75 9.79
CA PRO A 375 27.60 -9.63 10.73
C PRO A 375 28.71 -8.58 10.55
N GLU A 376 29.91 -9.01 10.15
CA GLU A 376 31.10 -8.18 9.96
C GLU A 376 31.12 -7.38 8.64
N SER A 377 30.02 -7.38 7.88
CA SER A 377 29.94 -6.69 6.59
C SER A 377 30.06 -5.18 6.76
N SER A 378 30.92 -4.57 5.96
CA SER A 378 31.09 -3.11 5.96
C SER A 378 29.81 -2.38 5.49
N PRO A 379 29.55 -1.14 5.94
CA PRO A 379 28.38 -0.37 5.53
C PRO A 379 28.26 -0.22 4.00
N ARG A 380 29.37 -0.01 3.30
CA ARG A 380 29.41 0.08 1.82
C ARG A 380 29.04 -1.24 1.15
N HIS A 381 29.44 -2.36 1.73
CA HIS A 381 29.09 -3.68 1.22
C HIS A 381 27.58 -3.95 1.38
N LEU A 382 27.00 -3.59 2.52
CA LEU A 382 25.55 -3.71 2.74
C LEU A 382 24.74 -2.87 1.73
N VAL A 383 25.20 -1.67 1.38
CA VAL A 383 24.57 -0.85 0.33
C VAL A 383 24.60 -1.58 -1.02
N ARG A 384 25.72 -2.18 -1.42
CA ARG A 384 25.80 -2.96 -2.67
C ARG A 384 24.85 -4.17 -2.66
N VAL A 385 24.76 -4.87 -1.54
CA VAL A 385 23.80 -5.99 -1.40
C VAL A 385 22.37 -5.47 -1.57
N GLY A 386 22.04 -4.34 -0.96
CA GLY A 386 20.74 -3.70 -1.10
C GLY A 386 20.43 -3.33 -2.57
N GLN A 387 21.39 -2.78 -3.30
CA GLN A 387 21.26 -2.43 -4.71
C GLN A 387 20.95 -3.67 -5.58
N TRP A 388 21.73 -4.76 -5.38
CA TRP A 388 21.49 -6.02 -6.09
C TRP A 388 20.15 -6.66 -5.74
N THR A 389 19.75 -6.59 -4.47
CA THR A 389 18.44 -7.08 -4.03
C THR A 389 17.31 -6.32 -4.71
N SER A 390 17.38 -4.98 -4.75
CA SER A 390 16.40 -4.15 -5.47
C SER A 390 16.34 -4.51 -6.96
N PHE A 391 17.48 -4.72 -7.60
CA PHE A 391 17.54 -5.09 -9.02
C PHE A 391 16.86 -6.44 -9.28
N ILE A 392 17.20 -7.45 -8.48
CA ILE A 392 16.58 -8.80 -8.60
C ILE A 392 15.06 -8.72 -8.35
N ALA A 393 14.64 -8.00 -7.32
CA ALA A 393 13.22 -7.79 -7.02
C ALA A 393 12.48 -7.11 -8.18
N LEU A 394 13.10 -6.11 -8.80
CA LEU A 394 12.56 -5.43 -9.97
C LEU A 394 12.38 -6.38 -11.16
N VAL A 395 13.38 -7.20 -11.47
CA VAL A 395 13.30 -8.20 -12.55
C VAL A 395 12.15 -9.19 -12.29
N VAL A 396 12.03 -9.70 -11.04
CA VAL A 396 10.94 -10.61 -10.68
C VAL A 396 9.57 -9.93 -10.83
N ALA A 397 9.44 -8.68 -10.39
CA ALA A 397 8.20 -7.91 -10.54
C ALA A 397 7.82 -7.67 -12.02
N VAL A 398 8.79 -7.38 -12.88
CA VAL A 398 8.60 -7.23 -14.34
C VAL A 398 8.06 -8.51 -14.97
N LEU A 399 8.61 -9.67 -14.60
CA LEU A 399 8.17 -10.97 -15.11
C LEU A 399 6.77 -11.35 -14.60
N TRP A 400 6.42 -10.91 -13.38
CA TRP A 400 5.13 -11.19 -12.75
C TRP A 400 4.00 -10.28 -13.24
N ALA A 401 4.29 -9.02 -13.51
CA ALA A 401 3.29 -8.00 -13.82
C ALA A 401 2.26 -8.40 -14.91
N PRO A 402 2.62 -9.03 -16.04
CA PRO A 402 1.65 -9.42 -17.05
C PRO A 402 0.60 -10.45 -16.56
N LEU A 403 0.94 -11.25 -15.53
CA LEU A 403 0.03 -12.26 -14.98
C LEU A 403 -1.13 -11.65 -14.20
N ILE A 404 -0.97 -10.43 -13.70
CA ILE A 404 -1.99 -9.71 -12.92
C ILE A 404 -3.21 -9.36 -13.78
N GLY A 405 -3.03 -9.18 -15.08
CA GLY A 405 -4.14 -8.94 -16.02
C GLY A 405 -5.19 -10.05 -16.11
N LYS A 406 -4.90 -11.23 -15.54
CA LYS A 406 -5.86 -12.33 -15.42
C LYS A 406 -6.91 -12.11 -14.32
N PHE A 407 -6.67 -11.20 -13.38
CA PHE A 407 -7.60 -10.87 -12.31
C PHE A 407 -8.55 -9.75 -12.77
N ALA A 408 -9.84 -9.90 -12.49
CA ALA A 408 -10.86 -8.97 -12.97
C ALA A 408 -10.88 -7.64 -12.20
N SER A 409 -10.48 -7.64 -10.92
CA SER A 409 -10.38 -6.44 -10.08
C SER A 409 -9.04 -6.40 -9.36
N LEU A 410 -8.35 -5.27 -9.49
CA LEU A 410 -7.08 -5.01 -8.80
C LEU A 410 -7.27 -4.85 -7.29
N VAL A 411 -8.38 -4.23 -6.86
CA VAL A 411 -8.71 -4.11 -5.44
C VAL A 411 -8.97 -5.48 -4.84
N ALA A 412 -9.79 -6.29 -5.51
CA ALA A 412 -10.08 -7.66 -5.05
C ALA A 412 -8.78 -8.48 -4.97
N TYR A 413 -7.91 -8.41 -5.97
CA TYR A 413 -6.60 -9.07 -5.95
C TYR A 413 -5.78 -8.67 -4.71
N TYR A 414 -5.57 -7.37 -4.50
CA TYR A 414 -4.74 -6.87 -3.40
C TYR A 414 -5.36 -7.17 -2.03
N GLN A 415 -6.64 -6.87 -1.85
CA GLN A 415 -7.33 -7.02 -0.58
C GLN A 415 -7.51 -8.49 -0.19
N GLU A 416 -7.79 -9.35 -1.14
CA GLU A 416 -7.96 -10.77 -0.87
C GLU A 416 -6.64 -11.43 -0.42
N PHE A 417 -5.54 -11.20 -1.14
CA PHE A 417 -4.23 -11.72 -0.72
C PHE A 417 -3.79 -11.14 0.62
N SER A 418 -3.99 -9.84 0.84
CA SER A 418 -3.70 -9.18 2.11
C SER A 418 -4.52 -9.78 3.26
N SER A 419 -5.79 -10.14 3.01
CA SER A 419 -6.67 -10.76 4.00
C SER A 419 -6.20 -12.12 4.49
N TYR A 420 -5.43 -12.82 3.69
CA TYR A 420 -4.85 -14.12 4.08
C TYR A 420 -3.46 -13.98 4.73
N LEU A 421 -2.65 -13.02 4.30
CA LEU A 421 -1.26 -12.90 4.76
C LEU A 421 -1.08 -12.03 6.00
N ALA A 422 -1.87 -10.95 6.13
CA ALA A 422 -1.69 -9.95 7.18
C ALA A 422 -2.12 -10.39 8.60
N PRO A 423 -3.26 -11.09 8.80
CA PRO A 423 -3.80 -11.31 10.13
C PRO A 423 -2.89 -12.11 11.08
N PRO A 424 -2.18 -13.17 10.66
CA PRO A 424 -1.25 -13.89 11.53
C PRO A 424 -0.09 -13.03 12.01
N ILE A 425 0.39 -12.12 11.17
CA ILE A 425 1.45 -11.17 11.51
C ILE A 425 0.95 -10.18 12.56
N VAL A 426 -0.22 -9.57 12.32
CA VAL A 426 -0.86 -8.63 13.26
C VAL A 426 -1.12 -9.31 14.60
N GLY A 427 -1.70 -10.52 14.59
CA GLY A 427 -1.98 -11.28 15.80
C GLY A 427 -0.74 -11.54 16.63
N THR A 428 0.33 -12.04 16.01
CA THR A 428 1.59 -12.32 16.70
C THR A 428 2.26 -11.04 17.19
N PHE A 429 2.22 -9.96 16.42
CA PHE A 429 2.76 -8.66 16.80
C PHE A 429 2.04 -8.08 18.03
N LEU A 430 0.70 -8.05 18.03
CA LEU A 430 -0.10 -7.54 19.14
C LEU A 430 0.05 -8.39 20.40
N VAL A 431 0.02 -9.73 20.28
CA VAL A 431 0.25 -10.62 21.43
C VAL A 431 1.64 -10.42 22.00
N GLY A 432 2.67 -10.29 21.15
CA GLY A 432 4.04 -10.03 21.58
C GLY A 432 4.20 -8.72 22.34
N LEU A 433 3.46 -7.69 21.95
CA LEU A 433 3.52 -6.37 22.56
C LEU A 433 2.73 -6.30 23.88
N PHE A 434 1.52 -6.87 23.92
CA PHE A 434 0.60 -6.68 25.04
C PHE A 434 0.63 -7.83 26.06
N TRP A 435 1.15 -9.00 25.72
CA TRP A 435 1.16 -10.15 26.62
C TRP A 435 2.58 -10.67 26.89
N LYS A 436 3.06 -10.48 28.13
CA LYS A 436 4.38 -10.93 28.60
C LYS A 436 4.55 -12.45 28.55
N GLY A 437 3.46 -13.22 28.63
CA GLY A 437 3.48 -14.67 28.63
C GLY A 437 3.71 -15.33 27.27
N SER A 438 3.77 -14.56 26.17
CA SER A 438 4.05 -15.09 24.84
C SER A 438 5.51 -15.53 24.71
N THR A 439 5.72 -16.80 24.30
CA THR A 439 7.04 -17.42 24.13
C THR A 439 7.47 -17.44 22.65
N ARG A 440 8.77 -17.72 22.39
CA ARG A 440 9.32 -17.90 21.03
C ARG A 440 8.56 -18.95 20.24
N ASN A 441 8.32 -20.10 20.86
CA ASN A 441 7.64 -21.21 20.20
C ASN A 441 6.16 -20.89 19.96
N GLY A 442 5.49 -20.21 20.91
CA GLY A 442 4.12 -19.76 20.76
C GLY A 442 3.96 -18.77 19.60
N ALA A 443 4.82 -17.76 19.53
CA ALA A 443 4.81 -16.78 18.45
C ALA A 443 5.01 -17.43 17.07
N PHE A 444 6.01 -18.29 16.94
CA PHE A 444 6.28 -18.99 15.68
C PHE A 444 5.15 -19.95 15.28
N ALA A 445 4.58 -20.69 16.26
CA ALA A 445 3.42 -21.56 16.00
C ALA A 445 2.19 -20.76 15.54
N GLY A 446 1.93 -19.60 16.14
CA GLY A 446 0.86 -18.69 15.72
C GLY A 446 1.02 -18.22 14.27
N LEU A 447 2.24 -17.81 13.88
CA LEU A 447 2.56 -17.43 12.49
C LEU A 447 2.35 -18.61 11.52
N MET A 448 2.86 -19.80 11.88
CA MET A 448 2.77 -20.98 11.03
C MET A 448 1.34 -21.52 10.88
N SER A 449 0.54 -21.47 11.94
CA SER A 449 -0.87 -21.90 11.87
C SER A 449 -1.69 -21.00 10.94
N GLY A 450 -1.47 -19.69 11.02
CA GLY A 450 -2.10 -18.74 10.11
C GLY A 450 -1.67 -18.94 8.65
N LEU A 451 -0.36 -19.13 8.40
CA LEU A 451 0.15 -19.42 7.06
C LEU A 451 -0.43 -20.72 6.49
N ALA A 452 -0.46 -21.78 7.29
CA ALA A 452 -0.98 -23.09 6.87
C ALA A 452 -2.47 -22.97 6.47
N MET A 453 -3.29 -22.31 7.29
CA MET A 453 -4.69 -22.08 6.96
C MET A 453 -4.86 -21.20 5.73
N SER A 454 -4.08 -20.12 5.60
CA SER A 454 -4.09 -19.25 4.42
C SER A 454 -3.71 -20.02 3.15
N ALA A 455 -2.67 -20.85 3.22
CA ALA A 455 -2.25 -21.68 2.10
C ALA A 455 -3.34 -22.70 1.71
N LEU A 456 -4.03 -23.30 2.66
CA LEU A 456 -5.15 -24.22 2.42
C LEU A 456 -6.30 -23.50 1.70
N ILE A 457 -6.70 -22.31 2.18
CA ILE A 457 -7.76 -21.50 1.57
C ILE A 457 -7.39 -21.10 0.13
N MET A 458 -6.17 -20.59 -0.06
CA MET A 458 -5.69 -20.16 -1.38
C MET A 458 -5.59 -21.34 -2.36
N THR A 459 -5.06 -22.48 -1.93
CA THR A 459 -4.97 -23.69 -2.74
C THR A 459 -6.35 -24.20 -3.11
N TYR A 460 -7.30 -24.24 -2.16
CA TYR A 460 -8.67 -24.64 -2.44
C TYR A 460 -9.34 -23.73 -3.46
N LYS A 461 -9.23 -22.41 -3.28
CA LYS A 461 -9.87 -21.42 -4.17
C LYS A 461 -9.20 -21.33 -5.53
N PHE A 462 -7.90 -21.10 -5.58
CA PHE A 462 -7.18 -20.81 -6.83
C PHE A 462 -6.62 -22.06 -7.50
N GLY A 463 -6.28 -23.11 -6.74
CA GLY A 463 -5.74 -24.35 -7.28
C GLY A 463 -6.82 -25.32 -7.76
N PHE A 464 -7.89 -25.46 -6.98
CA PHE A 464 -8.97 -26.41 -7.29
C PHE A 464 -10.26 -25.74 -7.81
N GLY A 465 -10.29 -24.40 -7.90
CA GLY A 465 -11.48 -23.67 -8.32
C GLY A 465 -12.66 -23.78 -7.32
N GLY A 466 -12.36 -24.09 -6.05
CA GLY A 466 -13.38 -24.26 -5.02
C GLY A 466 -14.02 -22.95 -4.60
N VAL A 467 -15.32 -23.00 -4.26
CA VAL A 467 -16.04 -21.85 -3.72
C VAL A 467 -15.82 -21.78 -2.22
N VAL A 468 -15.18 -20.70 -1.76
CA VAL A 468 -14.96 -20.46 -0.35
C VAL A 468 -16.26 -19.94 0.27
N PRO A 469 -16.74 -20.51 1.40
CA PRO A 469 -18.09 -20.25 1.91
C PRO A 469 -18.32 -18.83 2.45
N PHE A 470 -17.24 -18.08 2.69
CA PHE A 470 -17.31 -16.74 3.27
C PHE A 470 -16.63 -15.71 2.37
N HIS A 471 -17.12 -14.46 2.46
CA HIS A 471 -16.44 -13.31 1.87
C HIS A 471 -14.99 -13.23 2.40
N PHE A 472 -14.02 -12.87 1.55
CA PHE A 472 -12.59 -12.88 1.92
C PHE A 472 -12.29 -12.01 3.16
N LEU A 473 -13.03 -10.93 3.36
CA LEU A 473 -12.87 -10.07 4.55
C LEU A 473 -13.23 -10.79 5.86
N LEU A 474 -14.14 -11.77 5.85
CA LEU A 474 -14.48 -12.52 7.06
C LEU A 474 -13.33 -13.45 7.52
N TRP A 475 -12.46 -13.85 6.61
CA TRP A 475 -11.28 -14.64 6.96
C TRP A 475 -10.26 -13.85 7.78
N VAL A 476 -10.26 -12.52 7.71
CA VAL A 476 -9.33 -11.66 8.45
C VAL A 476 -9.43 -11.88 9.98
N PRO A 477 -10.59 -11.70 10.63
CA PRO A 477 -10.71 -11.97 12.07
C PRO A 477 -10.55 -13.46 12.40
N ILE A 478 -10.98 -14.38 11.54
CA ILE A 478 -10.83 -15.82 11.77
C ILE A 478 -9.35 -16.20 11.84
N LEU A 479 -8.53 -15.78 10.87
CA LEU A 479 -7.09 -16.06 10.84
C LEU A 479 -6.34 -15.37 11.98
N LEU A 480 -6.75 -14.15 12.35
CA LEU A 480 -6.18 -13.46 13.50
C LEU A 480 -6.46 -14.23 14.80
N ILE A 481 -7.72 -14.61 15.05
CA ILE A 481 -8.12 -15.36 16.23
C ILE A 481 -7.39 -16.72 16.28
N LEU A 482 -7.32 -17.44 15.16
CA LEU A 482 -6.59 -18.70 15.07
C LEU A 482 -5.12 -18.52 15.48
N SER A 483 -4.43 -17.55 14.88
CA SER A 483 -3.04 -17.25 15.18
C SER A 483 -2.80 -16.88 16.65
N VAL A 484 -3.67 -16.03 17.21
CA VAL A 484 -3.63 -15.61 18.61
C VAL A 484 -3.87 -16.80 19.55
N LEU A 485 -4.89 -17.60 19.30
CA LEU A 485 -5.20 -18.77 20.14
C LEU A 485 -4.07 -19.79 20.13
N VAL A 486 -3.52 -20.12 18.96
CA VAL A 486 -2.39 -21.06 18.85
C VAL A 486 -1.17 -20.50 19.58
N ASN A 487 -0.85 -19.20 19.41
CA ASN A 487 0.23 -18.55 20.15
C ASN A 487 0.02 -18.68 21.68
N ILE A 488 -1.18 -18.40 22.20
CA ILE A 488 -1.48 -18.48 23.63
C ILE A 488 -1.39 -19.91 24.13
N ILE A 489 -1.98 -20.88 23.43
CA ILE A 489 -1.98 -22.29 23.84
C ILE A 489 -0.54 -22.84 23.90
N VAL A 490 0.23 -22.66 22.83
CA VAL A 490 1.61 -23.13 22.76
C VAL A 490 2.47 -22.45 23.81
N SER A 491 2.31 -21.13 24.01
CA SER A 491 3.06 -20.39 25.04
C SER A 491 2.75 -20.85 26.46
N LYS A 492 1.49 -21.23 26.76
CA LYS A 492 1.14 -21.79 28.08
C LYS A 492 1.73 -23.20 28.31
N CYS A 493 1.85 -24.01 27.26
CA CYS A 493 2.45 -25.34 27.31
C CYS A 493 3.98 -25.31 27.28
N ASP A 494 4.58 -24.20 26.86
CA ASP A 494 6.03 -24.06 26.76
C ASP A 494 6.67 -23.90 28.15
N ARG A 495 7.65 -24.74 28.47
CA ARG A 495 8.38 -24.70 29.73
C ARG A 495 9.51 -23.67 29.75
N ASN A 496 9.98 -23.23 28.58
CA ASN A 496 11.07 -22.28 28.44
C ASN A 496 10.51 -20.82 28.44
N LYS A 497 10.24 -20.30 29.62
CA LYS A 497 9.85 -18.90 29.78
C LYS A 497 11.09 -18.01 29.72
N GLU A 498 11.06 -17.02 28.86
CA GLU A 498 12.16 -16.06 28.70
C GLU A 498 12.22 -15.08 29.88
N THR A 499 13.43 -14.71 30.28
CA THR A 499 13.69 -13.84 31.43
C THR A 499 13.70 -12.35 31.08
N ASP A 500 13.94 -11.96 29.82
CA ASP A 500 14.08 -10.54 29.42
C ASP A 500 12.92 -10.04 28.52
N VAL A 501 11.69 -10.28 29.00
CA VAL A 501 10.45 -9.92 28.28
C VAL A 501 10.10 -8.43 28.45
N GLU A 502 10.59 -7.80 29.51
CA GLU A 502 10.15 -6.45 29.91
C GLU A 502 10.51 -5.38 28.90
N THR A 503 11.69 -5.45 28.30
CA THR A 503 12.22 -4.40 27.40
C THR A 503 11.40 -4.20 26.14
N TYR A 504 10.68 -5.21 25.66
CA TYR A 504 9.95 -5.21 24.39
C TYR A 504 8.42 -5.33 24.51
N THR A 505 7.88 -5.12 25.73
CA THR A 505 6.43 -5.11 25.97
C THR A 505 5.93 -3.69 26.26
N TRP A 506 4.64 -3.45 26.04
CA TRP A 506 4.00 -2.14 26.16
C TRP A 506 4.24 -1.42 27.49
N ASN A 507 4.20 -2.13 28.62
CA ASN A 507 4.35 -1.53 29.94
C ASN A 507 5.69 -0.82 30.13
N THR A 508 6.78 -1.36 29.60
CA THR A 508 8.12 -0.76 29.74
C THR A 508 8.29 0.45 28.82
N VAL A 509 7.69 0.40 27.63
CA VAL A 509 7.69 1.52 26.68
C VAL A 509 6.90 2.70 27.22
N SER A 510 5.78 2.45 27.92
CA SER A 510 4.94 3.45 28.57
C SER A 510 5.64 4.10 29.78
N TYR A 511 6.31 3.33 30.64
CA TYR A 511 7.04 3.85 31.81
C TYR A 511 8.24 4.72 31.43
N THR A 512 8.96 4.40 30.36
CA THR A 512 10.03 5.28 29.86
C THR A 512 9.50 6.61 29.33
N HIS A 513 8.23 6.69 28.90
CA HIS A 513 7.58 7.94 28.51
C HIS A 513 7.26 8.84 29.69
N LEU A 514 6.77 8.31 30.80
CA LEU A 514 6.44 9.07 32.00
C LEU A 514 7.72 9.61 32.68
N ARG A 515 8.77 8.79 32.83
CA ARG A 515 10.05 9.23 33.39
C ARG A 515 10.78 10.28 32.54
N ALA A 516 10.72 10.20 31.21
CA ALA A 516 11.33 11.22 30.35
C ALA A 516 10.61 12.59 30.45
N HIS A 517 9.31 12.60 30.76
CA HIS A 517 8.57 13.84 31.05
C HIS A 517 8.86 14.41 32.46
N GLU A 518 9.16 13.57 33.45
CA GLU A 518 9.53 14.00 34.79
C GLU A 518 10.97 14.54 34.84
N THR A 519 11.92 13.93 34.15
CA THR A 519 13.31 14.41 34.07
C THR A 519 13.49 15.64 33.18
N GLY A 520 12.63 15.85 32.18
CA GLY A 520 12.62 17.07 31.34
C GLY A 520 12.01 18.31 32.02
N ARG A 521 11.39 18.18 33.20
CA ARG A 521 10.91 19.32 34.00
C ARG A 521 11.93 19.83 35.05
N ASN A 522 13.04 19.11 35.25
CA ASN A 522 14.09 19.44 36.24
C ASN A 522 15.44 19.79 35.57
N LEU A 523 15.46 20.19 34.33
CA LEU A 523 16.53 20.86 33.58
C LEU A 523 15.91 22.08 32.88
#